data_04be980a6ae068f0d28ec227a8266e42
#
_entry.id   04be980a6ae068f0d28ec227a8266e42
#
_cell.length_a   1.000
_cell.length_b   1.000
_cell.length_c   1.000
_cell.angle_alpha   90.00
_cell.angle_beta   90.00
_cell.angle_gamma   90.00
#
_symmetry.space_group_name_H-M   'P 1'
#
loop_
_entity.id
_entity.type
_entity.pdbx_description
1 polymer ?
#
loop_
_entity_poly.entity_id
_entity_poly.type
_entity_poly.pdbx_seq_one_letter_code
_entity_poly.pdbx_strand_id
1 'polypeptide(L)'
;MPSTARSLSKSVLHTRYRGGFLYDPDVNAALGAAYLKRLVDQFDGSTVLGLAAYNGGPSRIARLARDNPRLSEDELFESIPIYETRDYVRRVLLYADSYKELYP
;
A
#
# COMPACT_ATOMS: atom_id res chain seq x y z
N MET A 1 -11.00 -6.48 -1.25
CA MET A 1 -11.28 -5.45 -2.28
C MET A 1 -11.48 -6.09 -3.64
N PRO A 2 -12.71 -6.56 -3.93
CA PRO A 2 -12.94 -7.32 -5.18
C PRO A 2 -12.68 -6.53 -6.46
N SER A 3 -13.04 -5.24 -6.51
CA SER A 3 -12.82 -4.43 -7.71
C SER A 3 -11.33 -4.19 -7.97
N THR A 4 -10.54 -3.97 -6.92
CA THR A 4 -9.09 -3.81 -7.03
C THR A 4 -8.44 -5.12 -7.49
N ALA A 5 -8.82 -6.25 -6.90
CA ALA A 5 -8.29 -7.55 -7.29
C ALA A 5 -8.62 -7.86 -8.76
N ARG A 6 -9.83 -7.53 -9.20
CA ARG A 6 -10.25 -7.72 -10.58
C ARG A 6 -9.38 -6.92 -11.55
N SER A 7 -9.14 -5.65 -11.25
CA SER A 7 -8.32 -4.76 -12.07
C SER A 7 -6.88 -5.26 -12.13
N LEU A 8 -6.30 -5.61 -10.99
CA LEU A 8 -4.93 -6.08 -10.92
C LEU A 8 -4.73 -7.43 -11.57
N SER A 9 -5.73 -8.31 -11.48
CA SER A 9 -5.67 -9.61 -12.13
C SER A 9 -5.45 -9.48 -13.64
N LYS A 10 -6.13 -8.53 -14.28
CA LYS A 10 -5.95 -8.27 -15.71
C LYS A 10 -4.59 -7.72 -16.05
N SER A 11 -4.05 -6.82 -15.23
CA SER A 11 -2.79 -6.13 -15.53
C SER A 11 -1.56 -6.91 -15.09
N VAL A 12 -1.65 -7.73 -14.05
CA VAL A 12 -0.51 -8.43 -13.48
C VAL A 12 -0.41 -9.87 -13.96
N LEU A 13 -1.52 -10.61 -13.87
CA LEU A 13 -1.54 -12.03 -14.14
C LEU A 13 -1.88 -12.37 -15.60
N HIS A 14 -2.29 -11.40 -16.38
CA HIS A 14 -2.74 -11.58 -17.77
C HIS A 14 -3.83 -12.64 -17.87
N THR A 15 -4.60 -12.82 -16.79
CA THR A 15 -5.69 -13.78 -16.72
C THR A 15 -6.98 -13.07 -16.41
N ARG A 16 -8.08 -13.72 -16.79
CA ARG A 16 -9.39 -13.19 -16.48
C ARG A 16 -9.67 -13.39 -15.00
N TYR A 17 -10.16 -12.33 -14.31
CA TYR A 17 -10.55 -12.43 -12.91
C TYR A 17 -11.63 -13.50 -12.72
N ARG A 18 -11.43 -14.31 -11.68
CA ARG A 18 -12.41 -15.28 -11.22
C ARG A 18 -12.48 -15.17 -9.69
N GLY A 19 -13.70 -15.18 -9.13
CA GLY A 19 -13.90 -15.02 -7.71
C GLY A 19 -13.05 -15.95 -6.84
N GLY A 20 -12.80 -17.17 -7.29
CA GLY A 20 -11.99 -18.13 -6.55
C GLY A 20 -10.54 -17.71 -6.34
N PHE A 21 -10.01 -16.82 -7.17
CA PHE A 21 -8.63 -16.34 -7.03
C PHE A 21 -8.43 -15.57 -5.71
N LEU A 22 -9.47 -14.94 -5.20
CA LEU A 22 -9.36 -14.20 -3.95
C LEU A 22 -9.10 -15.10 -2.75
N TYR A 23 -9.36 -16.38 -2.88
CA TYR A 23 -9.14 -17.36 -1.81
C TYR A 23 -7.84 -18.14 -1.97
N ASP A 24 -7.08 -17.86 -3.02
CA ASP A 24 -5.76 -18.46 -3.22
C ASP A 24 -4.71 -17.55 -2.59
N PRO A 25 -3.98 -18.01 -1.55
CA PRO A 25 -3.02 -17.16 -0.84
C PRO A 25 -1.91 -16.61 -1.74
N ASP A 26 -1.42 -17.40 -2.68
CA ASP A 26 -0.33 -16.95 -3.57
C ASP A 26 -0.81 -15.88 -4.53
N VAL A 27 -1.99 -16.05 -5.12
CA VAL A 27 -2.59 -15.06 -6.02
C VAL A 27 -2.91 -13.78 -5.25
N ASN A 28 -3.47 -13.90 -4.04
CA ASN A 28 -3.78 -12.76 -3.20
C ASN A 28 -2.52 -11.97 -2.84
N ALA A 29 -1.44 -12.66 -2.49
CA ALA A 29 -0.17 -12.01 -2.17
C ALA A 29 0.39 -11.26 -3.37
N ALA A 30 0.35 -11.85 -4.56
CA ALA A 30 0.82 -11.21 -5.78
C ALA A 30 -0.01 -9.97 -6.13
N LEU A 31 -1.34 -10.05 -6.02
CA LEU A 31 -2.23 -8.92 -6.27
C LEU A 31 -2.00 -7.79 -5.25
N GLY A 32 -1.82 -8.16 -3.98
CA GLY A 32 -1.55 -7.20 -2.92
C GLY A 32 -0.22 -6.47 -3.13
N ALA A 33 0.82 -7.19 -3.52
CA ALA A 33 2.13 -6.61 -3.79
C ALA A 33 2.08 -5.66 -4.99
N ALA A 34 1.39 -6.04 -6.06
CA ALA A 34 1.24 -5.21 -7.25
C ALA A 34 0.44 -3.94 -6.94
N TYR A 35 -0.61 -4.05 -6.14
CA TYR A 35 -1.41 -2.91 -5.72
C TYR A 35 -0.58 -1.96 -4.86
N LEU A 36 0.20 -2.50 -3.93
CA LEU A 36 1.08 -1.67 -3.10
C LEU A 36 2.09 -0.92 -3.95
N LYS A 37 2.68 -1.58 -4.95
CA LYS A 37 3.62 -0.92 -5.86
C LYS A 37 2.95 0.23 -6.59
N ARG A 38 1.73 0.05 -7.07
CA ARG A 38 0.98 1.12 -7.73
C ARG A 38 0.76 2.30 -6.79
N LEU A 39 0.45 2.03 -5.53
CA LEU A 39 0.26 3.10 -4.54
C LEU A 39 1.57 3.83 -4.25
N VAL A 40 2.67 3.10 -4.10
CA VAL A 40 3.98 3.73 -3.91
C VAL A 40 4.31 4.64 -5.09
N ASP A 41 4.07 4.17 -6.31
CA ASP A 41 4.31 4.96 -7.51
C ASP A 41 3.39 6.19 -7.57
N GLN A 42 2.15 6.04 -7.13
CA GLN A 42 1.21 7.16 -7.08
C GLN A 42 1.69 8.28 -6.16
N PHE A 43 2.43 7.95 -5.11
CA PHE A 43 2.99 8.90 -4.16
C PHE A 43 4.48 9.16 -4.40
N ASP A 44 4.88 9.20 -5.67
CA ASP A 44 6.23 9.57 -6.10
C ASP A 44 7.34 8.70 -5.51
N GLY A 45 7.06 7.42 -5.33
CA GLY A 45 8.02 6.47 -4.80
C GLY A 45 8.09 6.41 -3.28
N SER A 46 7.18 7.10 -2.58
CA SER A 46 7.14 7.06 -1.12
C SER A 46 6.55 5.75 -0.60
N THR A 47 7.38 4.90 -0.04
CA THR A 47 6.94 3.66 0.60
C THR A 47 6.04 3.94 1.79
N VAL A 48 6.36 4.96 2.57
CA VAL A 48 5.58 5.36 3.75
C VAL A 48 4.17 5.74 3.35
N LEU A 49 4.03 6.64 2.37
CA LEU A 49 2.70 7.09 1.92
C LEU A 49 1.96 5.99 1.16
N GLY A 50 2.68 5.15 0.41
CA GLY A 50 2.07 4.00 -0.25
C GLY A 50 1.48 3.01 0.73
N LEU A 51 2.20 2.68 1.80
CA LEU A 51 1.71 1.81 2.86
C LEU A 51 0.53 2.44 3.61
N ALA A 52 0.61 3.74 3.88
CA ALA A 52 -0.49 4.46 4.52
C ALA A 52 -1.74 4.41 3.65
N ALA A 53 -1.60 4.60 2.35
CA ALA A 53 -2.71 4.52 1.40
C ALA A 53 -3.28 3.11 1.32
N TYR A 54 -2.42 2.09 1.36
CA TYR A 54 -2.84 0.70 1.33
C TYR A 54 -3.76 0.37 2.51
N ASN A 55 -3.41 0.84 3.70
CA ASN A 55 -4.18 0.57 4.91
C ASN A 55 -5.30 1.57 5.13
N GLY A 56 -5.03 2.86 4.94
CA GLY A 56 -5.95 3.93 5.31
C GLY A 56 -6.82 4.46 4.18
N GLY A 57 -6.61 4.00 2.96
CA GLY A 57 -7.36 4.40 1.79
C GLY A 57 -6.60 5.40 0.91
N PRO A 58 -6.45 5.09 -0.39
CA PRO A 58 -5.68 5.96 -1.31
C PRO A 58 -6.26 7.37 -1.42
N SER A 59 -7.58 7.48 -1.45
CA SER A 59 -8.24 8.78 -1.60
C SER A 59 -7.99 9.70 -0.40
N ARG A 60 -8.00 9.13 0.81
CA ARG A 60 -7.74 9.89 2.04
C ARG A 60 -6.32 10.42 2.08
N ILE A 61 -5.35 9.57 1.77
CA ILE A 61 -3.95 9.95 1.81
C ILE A 61 -3.63 10.92 0.67
N ALA A 62 -4.18 10.72 -0.53
CA ALA A 62 -4.01 11.65 -1.64
C ALA A 62 -4.58 13.03 -1.32
N ARG A 63 -5.74 13.08 -0.66
CA ARG A 63 -6.34 14.35 -0.25
C ARG A 63 -5.47 15.06 0.78
N LEU A 64 -4.97 14.31 1.76
CA LEU A 64 -4.08 14.88 2.78
C LEU A 64 -2.83 15.50 2.15
N ALA A 65 -2.20 14.79 1.22
CA ALA A 65 -1.02 15.27 0.52
C ALA A 65 -1.34 16.51 -0.33
N ARG A 66 -2.47 16.49 -1.04
CA ARG A 66 -2.88 17.60 -1.89
C ARG A 66 -3.20 18.86 -1.09
N ASP A 67 -3.83 18.69 0.07
CA ASP A 67 -4.19 19.81 0.93
C ASP A 67 -3.00 20.38 1.70
N ASN A 68 -1.87 19.67 1.74
CA ASN A 68 -0.68 20.04 2.49
C ASN A 68 0.58 19.93 1.63
N PRO A 69 0.67 20.68 0.50
CA PRO A 69 1.75 20.48 -0.47
C PRO A 69 3.14 20.88 0.03
N ARG A 70 3.23 21.58 1.15
CA ARG A 70 4.52 22.02 1.72
C ARG A 70 5.07 21.07 2.78
N LEU A 71 4.28 20.09 3.20
CA LEU A 71 4.73 19.14 4.22
C LEU A 71 5.67 18.10 3.61
N SER A 72 6.71 17.74 4.34
CA SER A 72 7.58 16.62 3.98
C SER A 72 6.85 15.30 4.17
N GLU A 73 7.47 14.21 3.70
CA GLU A 73 6.93 12.86 3.87
C GLU A 73 6.66 12.56 5.35
N ASP A 74 7.63 12.86 6.22
CA ASP A 74 7.50 12.61 7.66
C ASP A 74 6.38 13.44 8.28
N GLU A 75 6.28 14.71 7.89
CA GLU A 75 5.24 15.59 8.38
C GLU A 75 3.86 15.13 7.93
N LEU A 76 3.73 14.71 6.67
CA LEU A 76 2.47 14.16 6.16
C LEU A 76 2.08 12.89 6.91
N PHE A 77 3.04 12.00 7.15
CA PHE A 77 2.79 10.77 7.86
C PHE A 77 2.28 11.04 9.28
N GLU A 78 2.94 11.94 10.00
CA GLU A 78 2.52 12.30 11.37
C GLU A 78 1.18 13.05 11.39
N SER A 79 0.77 13.63 10.27
CA SER A 79 -0.51 14.31 10.12
C SER A 79 -1.68 13.38 9.87
N ILE A 80 -1.44 12.10 9.60
CA ILE A 80 -2.51 11.13 9.33
C ILE A 80 -3.34 10.99 10.60
N PRO A 81 -4.65 11.30 10.55
CA PRO A 81 -5.48 11.31 11.76
C PRO A 81 -5.89 9.92 12.24
N ILE A 82 -5.56 8.87 11.48
CA ILE A 82 -5.95 7.50 11.77
C ILE A 82 -4.80 6.79 12.46
N TYR A 83 -4.90 6.59 13.77
CA TYR A 83 -3.86 5.95 14.57
C TYR A 83 -3.51 4.56 14.03
N GLU A 84 -4.52 3.76 13.66
CA GLU A 84 -4.30 2.40 13.16
C GLU A 84 -3.45 2.39 11.90
N THR A 85 -3.63 3.37 11.02
CA THR A 85 -2.83 3.48 9.80
C THR A 85 -1.37 3.79 10.12
N ARG A 86 -1.13 4.74 11.02
CA ARG A 86 0.24 5.08 11.43
C ARG A 86 0.92 3.90 12.10
N ASP A 87 0.22 3.19 12.97
CA ASP A 87 0.73 2.01 13.64
C ASP A 87 1.05 0.89 12.66
N TYR A 88 0.17 0.68 11.68
CA TYR A 88 0.39 -0.30 10.62
C TYR A 88 1.68 -0.02 9.86
N VAL A 89 1.88 1.22 9.41
CA VAL A 89 3.07 1.60 8.65
C VAL A 89 4.33 1.39 9.49
N ARG A 90 4.31 1.81 10.75
CA ARG A 90 5.47 1.63 11.64
C ARG A 90 5.83 0.16 11.80
N ARG A 91 4.82 -0.70 12.00
CA ARG A 91 5.06 -2.14 12.17
C ARG A 91 5.62 -2.78 10.91
N VAL A 92 5.09 -2.42 9.74
CA VAL A 92 5.58 -2.97 8.47
C VAL A 92 7.03 -2.59 8.25
N LEU A 93 7.39 -1.33 8.47
CA LEU A 93 8.76 -0.86 8.30
C LEU A 93 9.71 -1.53 9.30
N LEU A 94 9.26 -1.75 10.51
CA LEU A 94 10.06 -2.43 11.53
C LEU A 94 10.33 -3.90 11.14
N TYR A 95 9.32 -4.59 10.64
CA TYR A 95 9.49 -5.97 10.16
C TYR A 95 10.43 -6.03 8.95
N ALA A 96 10.36 -5.06 8.06
CA ALA A 96 11.25 -5.00 6.89
C ALA A 96 12.71 -4.83 7.34
N ASP A 97 12.97 -3.98 8.31
CA ASP A 97 14.31 -3.79 8.86
C ASP A 97 14.83 -5.06 9.54
N SER A 98 13.99 -5.73 10.32
CA SER A 98 14.34 -6.99 10.96
C SER A 98 14.66 -8.07 9.93
N TYR A 99 13.89 -8.13 8.84
CA TYR A 99 14.13 -9.07 7.77
C TYR A 99 15.51 -8.83 7.12
N LYS A 100 15.87 -7.57 6.88
CA LYS A 100 17.17 -7.23 6.30
C LYS A 100 18.33 -7.64 7.19
N GLU A 101 18.18 -7.57 8.51
CA GLU A 101 19.21 -8.02 9.44
C GLU A 101 19.42 -9.52 9.39
N LEU A 102 18.34 -10.30 9.23
CA LEU A 102 18.40 -11.74 9.16
C LEU A 102 18.85 -12.27 7.80
N TYR A 103 18.53 -11.55 6.73
CA TYR A 103 18.79 -11.97 5.35
C TYR A 103 19.40 -10.81 4.56
N PRO A 104 20.66 -10.44 4.87
CA PRO A 104 21.35 -9.31 4.23
C PRO A 104 21.67 -9.51 2.75
#